data_3940c74fcc10736714cf7668f56b0921
#
_entry.id   3940c74fcc10736714cf7668f56b0921
#
_cell.length_a   1.000
_cell.length_b   1.000
_cell.length_c   1.000
_cell.angle_alpha   90.00
_cell.angle_beta   90.00
_cell.angle_gamma   90.00
#
_symmetry.space_group_name_H-M   'P 1'
#
loop_
_entity.id
_entity.type
_entity.pdbx_description
1 polymer ?
#
loop_
_entity_poly.entity_id
_entity_poly.type
_entity_poly.pdbx_seq_one_letter_code
_entity_poly.pdbx_strand_id
1 'polypeptide(L)'
;MISGGMGLLLAVNSQKEQAAVSDDTIRRPEPGSGEIEQEYELQVDDLEIHEPYRIVVENRHLTRQELEALFEQAAEEVEQIFLGENKSMDRITHPVELSSDVLDGRVSVSWTLDNYEAVNLNGELQRDALTERGTLVAATATLEYEGAEAIHSFSFMVYPPQQSPMEAFYDRLGQLLADENASTEAVFGLPQTVD
;
A
#
# COMPACT_ATOMS: atom_id res chain seq x y z
N MET A 1 -28.38 24.22 55.24
CA MET A 1 -28.17 23.76 53.86
C MET A 1 -26.70 23.86 53.57
N ILE A 2 -26.03 22.71 53.64
CA ILE A 2 -24.59 22.61 53.35
C ILE A 2 -24.54 22.00 51.95
N SER A 3 -24.17 22.82 50.98
CA SER A 3 -23.87 22.35 49.63
C SER A 3 -22.43 21.77 49.65
N GLY A 4 -22.35 20.46 49.81
CA GLY A 4 -21.09 19.74 49.62
C GLY A 4 -20.74 19.67 48.16
N GLY A 5 -19.82 20.51 47.71
CA GLY A 5 -19.19 20.37 46.41
C GLY A 5 -18.26 19.14 46.46
N MET A 6 -18.59 18.11 45.72
CA MET A 6 -17.77 16.95 45.52
C MET A 6 -16.60 17.37 44.60
N GLY A 7 -15.48 17.68 45.19
CA GLY A 7 -14.25 17.96 44.41
C GLY A 7 -13.55 16.65 44.05
N LEU A 8 -13.54 16.33 42.76
CA LEU A 8 -12.73 15.24 42.23
C LEU A 8 -11.31 15.74 42.01
N LEU A 9 -10.37 15.25 42.79
CA LEU A 9 -8.95 15.55 42.62
C LEU A 9 -8.30 14.42 41.82
N LEU A 10 -7.97 14.72 40.57
CA LEU A 10 -7.24 13.79 39.69
C LEU A 10 -5.75 14.04 39.84
N ALA A 11 -5.01 13.12 40.46
CA ALA A 11 -3.57 13.16 40.51
C ALA A 11 -3.00 12.34 39.33
N VAL A 12 -2.32 13.01 38.42
CA VAL A 12 -1.66 12.39 37.27
C VAL A 12 -0.23 12.01 37.66
N ASN A 13 0.08 10.74 37.65
CA ASN A 13 1.46 10.26 37.77
C ASN A 13 1.97 9.93 36.36
N SER A 14 2.50 10.93 35.63
CA SER A 14 2.99 10.74 34.27
C SER A 14 4.50 10.92 34.19
N GLN A 15 5.16 9.86 33.76
CA GLN A 15 6.41 9.95 33.01
C GLN A 15 6.13 9.55 31.55
N LYS A 16 5.46 10.43 30.83
CA LYS A 16 5.60 10.69 29.38
C LYS A 16 4.61 11.79 29.00
N GLU A 17 5.18 12.92 28.59
CA GLU A 17 4.45 14.10 28.18
C GLU A 17 3.57 13.81 26.96
N GLN A 18 2.28 13.81 27.21
CA GLN A 18 1.28 14.53 26.41
C GLN A 18 0.01 14.58 27.23
N ALA A 19 -0.20 15.71 27.92
CA ALA A 19 -1.36 15.89 28.77
C ALA A 19 -2.65 15.85 27.94
N ALA A 20 -3.31 14.68 27.93
CA ALA A 20 -4.66 14.53 27.41
C ALA A 20 -5.71 15.17 28.38
N VAL A 21 -5.30 15.55 29.57
CA VAL A 21 -6.19 16.12 30.58
C VAL A 21 -5.68 17.49 31.01
N SER A 22 -6.48 18.50 30.76
CA SER A 22 -6.33 19.86 31.28
C SER A 22 -7.69 20.34 31.77
N ASP A 23 -7.78 20.79 33.01
CA ASP A 23 -8.98 21.40 33.60
C ASP A 23 -10.29 20.60 33.34
N ASP A 24 -10.43 19.41 33.90
CA ASP A 24 -11.62 18.55 33.78
C ASP A 24 -12.02 18.13 32.35
N THR A 25 -11.13 18.30 31.38
CA THR A 25 -11.42 17.94 29.98
C THR A 25 -10.44 16.91 29.47
N ILE A 26 -10.93 15.75 29.05
CA ILE A 26 -10.15 14.73 28.34
C ILE A 26 -10.18 15.06 26.85
N ARG A 27 -9.03 15.33 26.24
CA ARG A 27 -8.90 15.51 24.80
C ARG A 27 -8.47 14.20 24.16
N ARG A 28 -9.16 13.82 23.08
CA ARG A 28 -8.76 12.67 22.29
C ARG A 28 -7.47 12.99 21.53
N PRO A 29 -6.54 12.01 21.44
CA PRO A 29 -5.34 12.14 20.62
C PRO A 29 -5.68 12.43 19.16
N GLU A 30 -4.75 13.02 18.43
CA GLU A 30 -4.88 13.23 16.99
C GLU A 30 -4.92 11.88 16.24
N PRO A 31 -5.56 11.83 15.05
CA PRO A 31 -5.66 10.61 14.26
C PRO A 31 -4.30 10.00 13.96
N GLY A 32 -4.16 8.68 14.17
CA GLY A 32 -2.92 7.95 13.93
C GLY A 32 -1.85 8.08 15.02
N SER A 33 -2.08 8.81 16.11
CA SER A 33 -1.13 8.91 17.23
C SER A 33 -1.18 7.75 18.24
N GLY A 34 -2.11 6.82 18.05
CA GLY A 34 -2.32 5.67 18.94
C GLY A 34 -3.23 6.00 20.13
N GLU A 35 -3.69 4.96 20.81
CA GLU A 35 -4.50 5.09 22.02
C GLU A 35 -3.63 5.64 23.18
N ILE A 36 -4.20 6.50 24.01
CA ILE A 36 -3.57 6.94 25.25
C ILE A 36 -4.20 6.19 26.41
N GLU A 37 -3.40 5.40 27.10
CA GLU A 37 -3.78 4.73 28.33
C GLU A 37 -3.34 5.58 29.52
N GLN A 38 -4.28 6.04 30.35
CA GLN A 38 -4.00 6.81 31.57
C GLN A 38 -4.61 6.14 32.79
N GLU A 39 -3.81 6.07 33.85
CA GLU A 39 -4.22 5.54 35.12
C GLU A 39 -4.52 6.71 36.09
N TYR A 40 -5.70 6.72 36.65
CA TYR A 40 -6.18 7.74 37.58
C TYR A 40 -6.39 7.13 38.94
N GLU A 41 -5.99 7.85 39.99
CA GLU A 41 -6.31 7.52 41.36
C GLU A 41 -7.58 8.29 41.78
N LEU A 42 -8.67 7.56 42.01
CA LEU A 42 -9.92 8.15 42.46
C LEU A 42 -9.83 8.42 43.97
N GLN A 43 -9.84 9.70 44.37
CA GLN A 43 -9.98 10.10 45.74
C GLN A 43 -11.39 10.65 45.95
N VAL A 44 -12.17 9.96 46.76
CA VAL A 44 -13.51 10.41 47.15
C VAL A 44 -13.42 10.95 48.56
N ASP A 45 -13.86 12.22 48.78
CA ASP A 45 -13.95 12.81 50.08
C ASP A 45 -14.73 11.90 51.05
N ASP A 46 -14.13 11.59 52.21
CA ASP A 46 -14.62 10.72 53.29
C ASP A 46 -14.55 9.20 53.09
N LEU A 47 -14.01 8.72 51.98
CA LEU A 47 -13.73 7.31 51.76
C LEU A 47 -12.30 7.14 51.24
N GLU A 48 -11.43 6.46 52.02
CA GLU A 48 -10.11 6.04 51.54
C GLU A 48 -10.25 4.92 50.49
N ILE A 49 -10.69 5.29 49.27
CA ILE A 49 -10.73 4.39 48.10
C ILE A 49 -9.48 4.69 47.27
N HIS A 50 -8.49 3.80 47.32
CA HIS A 50 -7.25 3.85 46.55
C HIS A 50 -7.29 2.79 45.41
N GLU A 51 -8.33 2.76 44.62
CA GLU A 51 -8.37 1.87 43.45
C GLU A 51 -7.92 2.65 42.20
N PRO A 52 -6.88 2.17 41.51
CA PRO A 52 -6.47 2.77 40.25
C PRO A 52 -7.57 2.52 39.18
N TYR A 53 -8.03 3.60 38.54
CA TYR A 53 -8.97 3.53 37.46
C TYR A 53 -8.28 3.81 36.13
N ARG A 54 -8.32 2.85 35.23
CA ARG A 54 -7.66 2.94 33.93
C ARG A 54 -8.66 3.44 32.88
N ILE A 55 -8.32 4.55 32.23
CA ILE A 55 -9.10 5.10 31.13
C ILE A 55 -8.27 4.94 29.84
N VAL A 56 -8.86 4.27 28.84
CA VAL A 56 -8.33 4.19 27.49
C VAL A 56 -9.04 5.27 26.67
N VAL A 57 -8.25 6.22 26.14
CA VAL A 57 -8.76 7.29 25.28
C VAL A 57 -8.37 6.95 23.85
N GLU A 58 -9.36 6.53 23.07
CA GLU A 58 -9.19 6.28 21.63
C GLU A 58 -8.92 7.58 20.86
N ASN A 59 -8.24 7.48 19.73
CA ASN A 59 -8.04 8.58 18.80
C ASN A 59 -9.37 9.18 18.36
N ARG A 60 -9.37 10.45 17.98
CA ARG A 60 -10.47 10.99 17.21
C ARG A 60 -10.46 10.41 15.79
N HIS A 61 -11.59 10.11 15.25
CA HIS A 61 -11.69 9.77 13.84
C HIS A 61 -11.49 11.02 12.97
N LEU A 62 -11.00 10.81 11.74
CA LEU A 62 -10.93 11.87 10.76
C LEU A 62 -12.34 12.38 10.42
N THR A 63 -12.46 13.67 10.24
CA THR A 63 -13.65 14.25 9.63
C THR A 63 -13.73 13.82 8.16
N ARG A 64 -14.91 13.92 7.56
CA ARG A 64 -15.05 13.59 6.13
C ARG A 64 -14.09 14.38 5.24
N GLN A 65 -13.89 15.66 5.52
CA GLN A 65 -12.99 16.50 4.73
C GLN A 65 -11.51 16.10 4.90
N GLU A 66 -11.10 15.75 6.13
CA GLU A 66 -9.74 15.24 6.39
C GLU A 66 -9.51 13.88 5.72
N LEU A 67 -10.53 13.01 5.70
CA LEU A 67 -10.47 11.71 5.05
C LEU A 67 -10.38 11.86 3.51
N GLU A 68 -11.16 12.76 2.91
CA GLU A 68 -11.08 13.07 1.49
C GLU A 68 -9.67 13.58 1.13
N ALA A 69 -9.12 14.51 1.92
CA ALA A 69 -7.74 15.01 1.71
C ALA A 69 -6.67 13.93 1.90
N LEU A 70 -6.85 13.01 2.85
CA LEU A 70 -5.96 11.87 3.04
C LEU A 70 -5.93 10.96 1.80
N PHE A 71 -7.10 10.63 1.25
CA PHE A 71 -7.20 9.79 0.06
C PHE A 71 -6.67 10.49 -1.20
N GLU A 72 -6.82 11.81 -1.34
CA GLU A 72 -6.20 12.58 -2.43
C GLU A 72 -4.68 12.49 -2.36
N GLN A 73 -4.09 12.70 -1.17
CA GLN A 73 -2.65 12.54 -0.96
C GLN A 73 -2.17 11.11 -1.22
N ALA A 74 -2.93 10.12 -0.75
CA ALA A 74 -2.61 8.72 -0.98
C ALA A 74 -2.63 8.37 -2.48
N ALA A 75 -3.60 8.89 -3.23
CA ALA A 75 -3.69 8.66 -4.68
C ALA A 75 -2.50 9.27 -5.43
N GLU A 76 -2.07 10.49 -5.06
CA GLU A 76 -0.88 11.13 -5.65
C GLU A 76 0.39 10.32 -5.37
N GLU A 77 0.57 9.84 -4.12
CA GLU A 77 1.74 9.05 -3.74
C GLU A 77 1.73 7.68 -4.43
N VAL A 78 0.56 7.04 -4.54
CA VAL A 78 0.38 5.79 -5.28
C VAL A 78 0.85 5.91 -6.73
N GLU A 79 0.48 6.99 -7.45
CA GLU A 79 0.93 7.20 -8.82
C GLU A 79 2.45 7.41 -8.92
N GLN A 80 3.04 8.13 -7.94
CA GLN A 80 4.49 8.37 -7.91
C GLN A 80 5.27 7.08 -7.66
N ILE A 81 4.83 6.28 -6.67
CA ILE A 81 5.46 4.98 -6.35
C ILE A 81 5.28 4.02 -7.53
N PHE A 82 4.06 3.94 -8.10
CA PHE A 82 3.76 3.08 -9.25
C PHE A 82 4.71 3.29 -10.43
N LEU A 83 5.11 4.51 -10.70
CA LEU A 83 6.05 4.81 -11.80
C LEU A 83 7.43 4.15 -11.61
N GLY A 84 7.90 3.96 -10.36
CA GLY A 84 9.22 3.40 -10.09
C GLY A 84 10.32 4.13 -10.88
N GLU A 85 11.02 3.40 -11.76
CA GLU A 85 12.07 3.97 -12.63
C GLU A 85 11.52 4.63 -13.91
N ASN A 86 10.21 4.52 -14.16
CA ASN A 86 9.58 5.09 -15.35
C ASN A 86 9.38 6.60 -15.19
N LYS A 87 9.39 7.35 -16.30
CA LYS A 87 9.29 8.82 -16.31
C LYS A 87 7.85 9.33 -16.44
N SER A 88 6.97 8.54 -17.01
CA SER A 88 5.56 8.92 -17.21
C SER A 88 4.70 7.68 -17.47
N MET A 89 3.40 7.81 -17.20
CA MET A 89 2.39 6.78 -17.49
C MET A 89 2.23 6.50 -18.98
N ASP A 90 2.56 7.45 -19.85
CA ASP A 90 2.48 7.28 -21.30
C ASP A 90 3.57 6.36 -21.87
N ARG A 91 4.59 6.04 -21.10
CA ARG A 91 5.70 5.22 -21.54
C ARG A 91 6.33 4.43 -20.39
N ILE A 92 5.75 3.31 -20.10
CA ILE A 92 6.26 2.32 -19.14
C ILE A 92 7.14 1.31 -19.87
N THR A 93 8.42 1.21 -19.50
CA THR A 93 9.42 0.29 -20.08
C THR A 93 10.21 -0.47 -19.00
N HIS A 94 9.98 -0.12 -17.73
CA HIS A 94 10.57 -0.77 -16.55
C HIS A 94 9.45 -1.29 -15.66
N PRO A 95 9.72 -2.27 -14.79
CA PRO A 95 8.73 -2.74 -13.83
C PRO A 95 8.05 -1.60 -13.09
N VAL A 96 6.77 -1.75 -12.80
CA VAL A 96 5.99 -0.81 -11.99
C VAL A 96 5.96 -1.28 -10.54
N GLU A 97 5.76 -0.38 -9.61
CA GLU A 97 5.76 -0.70 -8.19
C GLU A 97 4.33 -0.72 -7.63
N LEU A 98 3.84 -1.92 -7.29
CA LEU A 98 2.52 -2.14 -6.71
C LEU A 98 2.64 -2.17 -5.18
N SER A 99 2.84 -1.01 -4.56
CA SER A 99 2.95 -0.90 -3.10
C SER A 99 1.68 -1.36 -2.41
N SER A 100 1.80 -2.05 -1.28
CA SER A 100 0.68 -2.48 -0.44
C SER A 100 0.20 -1.40 0.53
N ASP A 101 0.95 -0.31 0.67
CA ASP A 101 0.64 0.80 1.56
C ASP A 101 1.33 2.09 1.09
N VAL A 102 0.82 3.23 1.54
CA VAL A 102 1.34 4.57 1.30
C VAL A 102 1.17 5.45 2.55
N LEU A 103 1.73 6.65 2.52
CA LEU A 103 1.71 7.60 3.63
C LEU A 103 2.26 6.99 4.93
N ASP A 104 3.48 6.42 4.84
CA ASP A 104 4.17 5.74 5.95
C ASP A 104 3.34 4.58 6.56
N GLY A 105 2.64 3.81 5.73
CA GLY A 105 1.82 2.67 6.14
C GLY A 105 0.46 3.04 6.73
N ARG A 106 0.04 4.30 6.63
CA ARG A 106 -1.26 4.77 7.14
C ARG A 106 -2.44 4.34 6.28
N VAL A 107 -2.24 4.25 4.99
CA VAL A 107 -3.27 3.86 4.02
C VAL A 107 -2.84 2.57 3.35
N SER A 108 -3.66 1.53 3.47
CA SER A 108 -3.46 0.27 2.77
C SER A 108 -3.90 0.41 1.31
N VAL A 109 -3.19 -0.29 0.41
CA VAL A 109 -3.46 -0.26 -1.02
C VAL A 109 -3.63 -1.68 -1.54
N SER A 110 -4.71 -1.93 -2.26
CA SER A 110 -4.90 -3.17 -3.01
C SER A 110 -5.09 -2.86 -4.49
N TRP A 111 -4.51 -3.71 -5.36
CA TRP A 111 -4.41 -3.46 -6.79
C TRP A 111 -5.26 -4.41 -7.61
N THR A 112 -5.85 -3.87 -8.67
CA THR A 112 -6.47 -4.64 -9.74
C THR A 112 -6.00 -4.06 -11.07
N LEU A 113 -5.51 -4.94 -11.97
CA LEU A 113 -5.14 -4.59 -13.33
C LEU A 113 -6.13 -5.24 -14.30
N ASP A 114 -6.45 -4.58 -15.39
CA ASP A 114 -7.32 -5.14 -16.43
C ASP A 114 -6.59 -6.13 -17.35
N ASN A 115 -5.25 -6.10 -17.36
CA ASN A 115 -4.41 -6.96 -18.21
C ASN A 115 -3.19 -7.51 -17.46
N TYR A 116 -3.36 -8.64 -16.78
CA TYR A 116 -2.28 -9.33 -16.08
C TYR A 116 -1.29 -10.06 -17.01
N GLU A 117 -1.65 -10.24 -18.29
CA GLU A 117 -0.73 -10.79 -19.29
C GLU A 117 0.33 -9.75 -19.70
N ALA A 118 -0.01 -8.46 -19.65
CA ALA A 118 0.93 -7.37 -19.92
C ALA A 118 1.80 -7.01 -18.72
N VAL A 119 1.19 -6.95 -17.52
CA VAL A 119 1.86 -6.64 -16.25
C VAL A 119 1.37 -7.62 -15.19
N ASN A 120 2.28 -8.38 -14.60
CA ASN A 120 1.92 -9.35 -13.56
C ASN A 120 1.69 -8.69 -12.18
N LEU A 121 1.28 -9.49 -11.18
CA LEU A 121 1.02 -9.04 -9.81
C LEU A 121 2.25 -8.51 -9.07
N ASN A 122 3.46 -8.76 -9.57
CA ASN A 122 4.70 -8.22 -9.02
C ASN A 122 5.12 -6.92 -9.72
N GLY A 123 4.30 -6.41 -10.65
CA GLY A 123 4.63 -5.21 -11.43
C GLY A 123 5.59 -5.46 -12.60
N GLU A 124 5.96 -6.73 -12.89
CA GLU A 124 6.87 -7.07 -13.96
C GLU A 124 6.17 -7.08 -15.31
N LEU A 125 6.85 -6.53 -16.33
CA LEU A 125 6.35 -6.47 -17.69
C LEU A 125 6.52 -7.80 -18.41
N GLN A 126 5.45 -8.35 -18.97
CA GLN A 126 5.45 -9.62 -19.68
C GLN A 126 5.67 -9.37 -21.19
N ARG A 127 6.91 -9.43 -21.63
CA ARG A 127 7.34 -9.03 -22.98
C ARG A 127 6.52 -9.66 -24.12
N ASP A 128 6.19 -10.94 -23.97
CA ASP A 128 5.50 -11.72 -25.03
C ASP A 128 4.06 -11.23 -25.29
N ALA A 129 3.46 -10.54 -24.31
CA ALA A 129 2.13 -9.95 -24.42
C ALA A 129 2.14 -8.47 -24.85
N LEU A 130 3.34 -7.87 -24.99
CA LEU A 130 3.48 -6.46 -25.31
C LEU A 130 3.73 -6.21 -26.79
N THR A 131 3.23 -5.09 -27.30
CA THR A 131 3.43 -4.67 -28.68
C THR A 131 4.38 -3.48 -28.78
N GLU A 132 5.11 -3.39 -29.89
CA GLU A 132 6.00 -2.25 -30.19
C GLU A 132 5.24 -0.90 -30.29
N ARG A 133 3.93 -0.94 -30.51
CA ARG A 133 3.06 0.26 -30.53
C ARG A 133 2.60 0.69 -29.13
N GLY A 134 2.94 -0.10 -28.13
CA GLY A 134 2.44 0.02 -26.76
C GLY A 134 1.15 -0.77 -26.54
N THR A 135 0.96 -1.23 -25.31
CA THR A 135 -0.22 -1.93 -24.83
C THR A 135 -0.83 -1.08 -23.70
N LEU A 136 -2.08 -0.64 -23.90
CA LEU A 136 -2.78 0.14 -22.85
C LEU A 136 -3.23 -0.82 -21.75
N VAL A 137 -2.96 -0.43 -20.50
CA VAL A 137 -3.36 -1.15 -19.29
C VAL A 137 -4.03 -0.17 -18.35
N ALA A 138 -5.13 -0.57 -17.72
CA ALA A 138 -5.77 0.18 -16.65
C ALA A 138 -5.47 -0.45 -15.30
N ALA A 139 -5.08 0.39 -14.34
CA ALA A 139 -4.91 0.01 -12.94
C ALA A 139 -5.99 0.65 -12.08
N THR A 140 -6.42 -0.09 -11.08
CA THR A 140 -7.31 0.37 -10.03
C THR A 140 -6.65 0.08 -8.69
N ALA A 141 -6.37 1.14 -7.93
CA ALA A 141 -5.93 1.10 -6.55
C ALA A 141 -7.14 1.31 -5.63
N THR A 142 -7.41 0.37 -4.77
CA THR A 142 -8.37 0.53 -3.67
C THR A 142 -7.58 0.94 -2.43
N LEU A 143 -7.85 2.14 -1.95
CA LEU A 143 -7.22 2.77 -0.78
C LEU A 143 -8.11 2.54 0.43
N GLU A 144 -7.54 2.08 1.54
CA GLU A 144 -8.27 1.79 2.78
C GLU A 144 -7.62 2.49 3.98
N TYR A 145 -8.45 3.15 4.79
CA TYR A 145 -8.07 3.76 6.06
C TYR A 145 -9.20 3.58 7.09
N GLU A 146 -8.93 2.89 8.21
CA GLU A 146 -9.88 2.66 9.32
C GLU A 146 -11.28 2.17 8.85
N GLY A 147 -11.32 1.31 7.81
CA GLY A 147 -12.55 0.76 7.25
C GLY A 147 -13.28 1.68 6.27
N ALA A 148 -12.74 2.85 5.97
CA ALA A 148 -13.17 3.68 4.87
C ALA A 148 -12.38 3.35 3.60
N GLU A 149 -13.04 3.33 2.45
CA GLU A 149 -12.42 2.98 1.17
C GLU A 149 -12.59 4.10 0.15
N ALA A 150 -11.56 4.27 -0.70
CA ALA A 150 -11.63 5.08 -1.89
C ALA A 150 -11.00 4.34 -3.07
N ILE A 151 -11.50 4.57 -4.27
CA ILE A 151 -11.03 3.94 -5.50
C ILE A 151 -10.32 4.99 -6.34
N HIS A 152 -9.07 4.69 -6.72
CA HIS A 152 -8.29 5.50 -7.64
C HIS A 152 -7.93 4.67 -8.87
N SER A 153 -8.33 5.14 -10.06
CA SER A 153 -8.10 4.41 -11.32
C SER A 153 -7.40 5.29 -12.34
N PHE A 154 -6.40 4.74 -12.99
CA PHE A 154 -5.65 5.40 -14.05
C PHE A 154 -5.25 4.40 -15.12
N SER A 155 -4.83 4.91 -16.29
CA SER A 155 -4.36 4.09 -17.40
C SER A 155 -2.92 4.47 -17.76
N PHE A 156 -2.18 3.47 -18.22
CA PHE A 156 -0.79 3.64 -18.60
C PHE A 156 -0.45 2.83 -19.86
N MET A 157 0.56 3.28 -20.59
CA MET A 157 0.98 2.64 -21.84
C MET A 157 2.27 1.88 -21.60
N VAL A 158 2.22 0.56 -21.79
CA VAL A 158 3.35 -0.36 -21.57
C VAL A 158 4.00 -0.72 -22.91
N TYR A 159 5.31 -0.63 -22.92
CA TYR A 159 6.13 -1.03 -24.09
C TYR A 159 7.05 -2.18 -23.71
N PRO A 160 7.48 -2.99 -24.67
CA PRO A 160 8.47 -4.02 -24.40
C PRO A 160 9.72 -3.42 -23.75
N PRO A 161 10.24 -4.01 -22.65
CA PRO A 161 11.47 -3.56 -22.05
C PRO A 161 12.61 -3.63 -23.07
N GLN A 162 13.50 -2.65 -23.05
CA GLN A 162 14.66 -2.66 -23.91
C GLN A 162 15.55 -3.84 -23.52
N GLN A 163 15.80 -4.73 -24.49
CA GLN A 163 16.77 -5.81 -24.29
C GLN A 163 18.17 -5.23 -24.16
N SER A 164 18.92 -5.72 -23.20
CA SER A 164 20.36 -5.53 -23.21
C SER A 164 20.95 -6.19 -24.46
N PRO A 165 22.07 -5.70 -24.99
CA PRO A 165 22.75 -6.34 -26.13
C PRO A 165 23.03 -7.83 -25.91
N MET A 166 23.25 -8.22 -24.66
CA MET A 166 23.55 -9.61 -24.28
C MET A 166 22.26 -10.47 -24.33
N GLU A 167 21.14 -9.99 -23.83
CA GLU A 167 19.85 -10.69 -23.91
C GLU A 167 19.40 -10.85 -25.37
N ALA A 168 19.52 -9.79 -26.19
CA ALA A 168 19.23 -9.85 -27.60
C ALA A 168 20.13 -10.88 -28.35
N PHE A 169 21.36 -11.02 -27.92
CA PHE A 169 22.29 -12.03 -28.45
C PHE A 169 21.86 -13.45 -28.07
N TYR A 170 21.49 -13.70 -26.81
CA TYR A 170 21.04 -15.02 -26.38
C TYR A 170 19.69 -15.42 -27.00
N ASP A 171 18.76 -14.51 -27.17
CA ASP A 171 17.49 -14.78 -27.85
C ASP A 171 17.72 -15.16 -29.32
N ARG A 172 18.61 -14.43 -30.00
CA ARG A 172 18.96 -14.73 -31.39
C ARG A 172 19.69 -16.06 -31.51
N LEU A 173 20.58 -16.39 -30.58
CA LEU A 173 21.26 -17.66 -30.51
C LEU A 173 20.29 -18.82 -30.30
N GLY A 174 19.32 -18.64 -29.39
CA GLY A 174 18.26 -19.61 -29.11
C GLY A 174 17.38 -19.88 -30.33
N GLN A 175 17.00 -18.83 -31.08
CA GLN A 175 16.24 -18.95 -32.34
C GLN A 175 17.04 -19.72 -33.41
N LEU A 176 18.30 -19.40 -33.60
CA LEU A 176 19.18 -20.11 -34.55
C LEU A 176 19.33 -21.60 -34.21
N LEU A 177 19.47 -21.92 -32.93
CA LEU A 177 19.59 -23.31 -32.48
C LEU A 177 18.27 -24.07 -32.63
N ALA A 178 17.14 -23.40 -32.42
CA ALA A 178 15.82 -23.98 -32.65
C ALA A 178 15.56 -24.26 -34.13
N ASP A 179 15.94 -23.34 -35.02
CA ASP A 179 15.83 -23.50 -36.49
C ASP A 179 16.77 -24.62 -37.00
N GLU A 180 18.01 -24.73 -36.48
CA GLU A 180 18.91 -25.83 -36.82
C GLU A 180 18.39 -27.18 -36.34
N ASN A 181 17.82 -27.26 -35.11
CA ASN A 181 17.25 -28.50 -34.61
C ASN A 181 16.01 -28.91 -35.41
N ALA A 182 15.14 -27.96 -35.80
CA ALA A 182 14.03 -28.25 -36.68
C ALA A 182 14.47 -28.76 -38.08
N SER A 183 15.57 -28.21 -38.62
CA SER A 183 16.14 -28.67 -39.88
C SER A 183 16.85 -30.03 -39.74
N THR A 184 17.40 -30.35 -38.60
CA THR A 184 18.13 -31.61 -38.32
C THR A 184 17.15 -32.75 -38.11
N GLU A 185 16.02 -32.56 -37.49
CA GLU A 185 14.97 -33.58 -37.35
C GLU A 185 14.35 -33.94 -38.70
N ALA A 186 14.31 -33.02 -39.67
CA ALA A 186 13.86 -33.28 -41.04
C ALA A 186 14.86 -34.11 -41.85
N VAL A 187 16.13 -34.15 -41.46
CA VAL A 187 17.24 -34.88 -42.16
C VAL A 187 17.47 -36.26 -41.57
N PHE A 188 17.19 -36.50 -40.31
CA PHE A 188 17.31 -37.80 -39.65
C PHE A 188 15.97 -38.54 -39.59
N GLY A 189 15.25 -38.65 -40.68
CA GLY A 189 14.27 -39.70 -40.88
C GLY A 189 14.99 -41.05 -40.82
N LEU A 190 15.01 -41.73 -39.67
CA LEU A 190 15.51 -43.08 -39.54
C LEU A 190 14.81 -43.99 -40.53
N PRO A 191 15.57 -44.80 -41.34
CA PRO A 191 14.92 -45.76 -42.23
C PRO A 191 14.14 -46.76 -41.35
N GLN A 192 12.86 -46.88 -41.59
CA GLN A 192 12.04 -47.95 -41.02
C GLN A 192 12.66 -49.26 -41.49
N THR A 193 13.13 -50.05 -40.50
CA THR A 193 13.50 -51.45 -40.77
C THR A 193 12.28 -52.21 -41.21
N VAL A 194 12.25 -52.60 -42.47
CA VAL A 194 11.29 -53.54 -43.02
C VAL A 194 11.86 -54.92 -42.75
N ASP A 195 11.16 -55.75 -41.93
CA ASP A 195 11.32 -57.17 -41.89
C ASP A 195 10.66 -57.83 -43.10
#